data_96ff455a429c8c4ba42b139702b5ea92
#
_entry.id   96ff455a429c8c4ba42b139702b5ea92
#
_cell.length_a   1.000
_cell.length_b   1.000
_cell.length_c   1.000
_cell.angle_alpha   90.00
_cell.angle_beta   90.00
_cell.angle_gamma   90.00
#
_symmetry.space_group_name_H-M   'P 1'
#
loop_
_entity.id
_entity.type
_entity.pdbx_description
1 polymer ?
#
loop_
_entity_poly.entity_id
_entity_poly.type
_entity_poly.pdbx_seq_one_letter_code
_entity_poly.pdbx_strand_id
1 'polypeptide(L)'
;MENILVQKLKEYRMLYVFCMLVHIVLAVEFNRLQLYLLFGFNICSVIMYFMGTICMRRERHVKFWLIAAFIEIIAHAVLCNLYLGYGYGFWLYVVALIPVIYSSDSWQRGVGSYNALTIIATVIIVISCFVSRESNLVSNIFHGLPIRVFAINLSMCMAMLIYETMLFVYAIKE
;
A
#
# COMPACT_ATOMS: atom_id res chain seq x y z
N MET A 1 -27.28 -5.80 11.61
CA MET A 1 -26.04 -6.56 11.35
C MET A 1 -25.72 -6.66 9.84
N GLU A 2 -26.67 -7.02 9.00
CA GLU A 2 -26.45 -7.17 7.54
C GLU A 2 -26.00 -5.86 6.84
N ASN A 3 -26.60 -4.74 7.18
CA ASN A 3 -26.25 -3.43 6.62
C ASN A 3 -24.80 -3.00 6.94
N ILE A 4 -24.32 -3.27 8.16
CA ILE A 4 -22.95 -2.92 8.58
C ILE A 4 -21.91 -3.74 7.79
N LEU A 5 -22.18 -5.03 7.58
CA LEU A 5 -21.29 -5.89 6.80
C LEU A 5 -21.19 -5.44 5.34
N VAL A 6 -22.34 -5.11 4.73
CA VAL A 6 -22.39 -4.62 3.33
C VAL A 6 -21.62 -3.31 3.19
N GLN A 7 -21.76 -2.40 4.16
CA GLN A 7 -21.03 -1.13 4.18
C GLN A 7 -19.51 -1.36 4.25
N LYS A 8 -19.02 -2.18 5.19
CA LYS A 8 -17.60 -2.53 5.32
C LYS A 8 -17.03 -3.17 4.06
N LEU A 9 -17.77 -4.08 3.42
CA LEU A 9 -17.35 -4.66 2.15
C LEU A 9 -17.19 -3.59 1.05
N LYS A 10 -18.08 -2.60 1.01
CA LYS A 10 -18.00 -1.48 0.07
C LYS A 10 -16.75 -0.63 0.33
N GLU A 11 -16.44 -0.36 1.59
CA GLU A 11 -15.27 0.44 2.00
C GLU A 11 -13.95 -0.23 1.60
N TYR A 12 -13.78 -1.53 1.88
CA TYR A 12 -12.59 -2.28 1.43
C TYR A 12 -12.46 -2.34 -0.09
N ARG A 13 -13.56 -2.46 -0.82
CA ARG A 13 -13.53 -2.43 -2.29
C ARG A 13 -13.10 -1.06 -2.81
N MET A 14 -13.54 0.04 -2.18
CA MET A 14 -13.10 1.39 -2.54
C MET A 14 -11.60 1.58 -2.29
N LEU A 15 -11.07 1.07 -1.17
CA LEU A 15 -9.63 1.07 -0.89
C LEU A 15 -8.86 0.32 -1.98
N TYR A 16 -9.35 -0.83 -2.42
CA TYR A 16 -8.75 -1.62 -3.51
C TYR A 16 -8.76 -0.86 -4.85
N VAL A 17 -9.86 -0.18 -5.16
CA VAL A 17 -9.94 0.68 -6.36
C VAL A 17 -8.91 1.81 -6.26
N PHE A 18 -8.77 2.43 -5.10
CA PHE A 18 -7.78 3.48 -4.86
C PHE A 18 -6.35 2.94 -5.07
N CYS A 19 -5.99 1.82 -4.47
CA CYS A 19 -4.68 1.19 -4.66
C CYS A 19 -4.44 0.84 -6.14
N MET A 20 -5.45 0.31 -6.84
CA MET A 20 -5.35 0.03 -8.27
C MET A 20 -5.03 1.29 -9.08
N LEU A 21 -5.68 2.42 -8.79
CA LEU A 21 -5.42 3.69 -9.48
C LEU A 21 -4.00 4.20 -9.20
N VAL A 22 -3.51 4.08 -7.97
CA VAL A 22 -2.13 4.43 -7.61
C VAL A 22 -1.15 3.60 -8.45
N HIS A 23 -1.33 2.28 -8.55
CA HIS A 23 -0.45 1.42 -9.34
C HIS A 23 -0.53 1.70 -10.85
N ILE A 24 -1.69 2.12 -11.38
CA ILE A 24 -1.80 2.56 -12.79
C ILE A 24 -0.93 3.81 -13.01
N VAL A 25 -1.01 4.80 -12.12
CA VAL A 25 -0.20 6.03 -12.21
C VAL A 25 1.29 5.70 -12.13
N LEU A 26 1.69 4.85 -11.17
CA LEU A 26 3.08 4.43 -11.01
C LEU A 26 3.57 3.60 -12.22
N ALA A 27 2.73 2.73 -12.79
CA ALA A 27 3.07 1.96 -13.98
C ALA A 27 3.37 2.90 -15.16
N VAL A 28 2.53 3.89 -15.40
CA VAL A 28 2.75 4.89 -16.46
C VAL A 28 4.08 5.62 -16.24
N GLU A 29 4.36 6.05 -15.00
CA GLU A 29 5.59 6.78 -14.69
C GLU A 29 6.83 5.88 -14.83
N PHE A 30 6.79 4.63 -14.35
CA PHE A 30 7.91 3.71 -14.49
C PHE A 30 8.16 3.28 -15.94
N ASN A 31 7.11 3.15 -16.76
CA ASN A 31 7.28 2.92 -18.19
C ASN A 31 7.97 4.11 -18.87
N ARG A 32 7.54 5.35 -18.53
CA ARG A 32 8.16 6.57 -19.04
C ARG A 32 9.64 6.69 -18.67
N LEU A 33 10.00 6.22 -17.48
CA LEU A 33 11.36 6.20 -16.96
C LEU A 33 12.18 4.98 -17.42
N GLN A 34 11.61 4.09 -18.25
CA GLN A 34 12.21 2.83 -18.71
C GLN A 34 12.61 1.87 -17.57
N LEU A 35 11.94 1.96 -16.43
CA LEU A 35 12.11 1.09 -15.27
C LEU A 35 11.23 -0.17 -15.41
N TYR A 36 11.54 -1.01 -16.39
CA TYR A 36 10.67 -2.11 -16.84
C TYR A 36 10.34 -3.13 -15.75
N LEU A 37 11.26 -3.39 -14.81
CA LEU A 37 10.96 -4.30 -13.69
C LEU A 37 9.86 -3.71 -12.79
N LEU A 38 9.98 -2.43 -12.40
CA LEU A 38 8.99 -1.75 -11.58
C LEU A 38 7.67 -1.57 -12.34
N PHE A 39 7.73 -1.29 -13.64
CA PHE A 39 6.55 -1.28 -14.50
C PHE A 39 5.82 -2.63 -14.48
N GLY A 40 6.52 -3.74 -14.74
CA GLY A 40 5.94 -5.08 -14.74
C GLY A 40 5.33 -5.45 -13.38
N PHE A 41 6.02 -5.12 -12.27
CA PHE A 41 5.48 -5.32 -10.93
C PHE A 41 4.16 -4.56 -10.73
N ASN A 42 4.09 -3.28 -11.13
CA ASN A 42 2.86 -2.49 -11.01
C ASN A 42 1.72 -3.03 -11.88
N ILE A 43 1.99 -3.59 -13.05
CA ILE A 43 0.95 -4.25 -13.86
C ILE A 43 0.39 -5.48 -13.12
N CYS A 44 1.25 -6.30 -12.49
CA CYS A 44 0.80 -7.42 -11.67
C CYS A 44 -0.06 -6.94 -10.48
N SER A 45 0.34 -5.85 -9.83
CA SER A 45 -0.41 -5.24 -8.73
C SER A 45 -1.79 -4.73 -9.20
N VAL A 46 -1.87 -4.07 -10.35
CA VAL A 46 -3.16 -3.63 -10.95
C VAL A 46 -4.09 -4.83 -11.15
N ILE A 47 -3.58 -5.93 -11.71
CA ILE A 47 -4.38 -7.16 -11.91
C ILE A 47 -4.85 -7.71 -10.57
N MET A 48 -3.96 -7.78 -9.58
CA MET A 48 -4.29 -8.27 -8.23
C MET A 48 -5.39 -7.41 -7.57
N TYR A 49 -5.26 -6.09 -7.59
CA TYR A 49 -6.26 -5.18 -7.02
C TYR A 49 -7.59 -5.23 -7.77
N PHE A 50 -7.57 -5.36 -9.09
CA PHE A 50 -8.77 -5.57 -9.90
C PHE A 50 -9.48 -6.87 -9.51
N MET A 51 -8.76 -7.99 -9.43
CA MET A 51 -9.31 -9.27 -9.00
C MET A 51 -9.88 -9.20 -7.59
N GLY A 52 -9.17 -8.57 -6.65
CA GLY A 52 -9.63 -8.35 -5.29
C GLY A 52 -10.94 -7.56 -5.25
N THR A 53 -11.06 -6.49 -6.03
CA THR A 53 -12.29 -5.68 -6.12
C THR A 53 -13.49 -6.52 -6.57
N ILE A 54 -13.30 -7.47 -7.49
CA ILE A 54 -14.37 -8.36 -7.97
C ILE A 54 -14.67 -9.48 -6.96
N CYS A 55 -13.63 -10.07 -6.37
CA CYS A 55 -13.76 -11.25 -5.52
C CYS A 55 -14.19 -10.96 -4.08
N MET A 56 -13.99 -9.74 -3.57
CA MET A 56 -14.43 -9.34 -2.23
C MET A 56 -15.95 -9.16 -2.12
N ARG A 57 -16.69 -10.27 -2.33
CA ARG A 57 -18.16 -10.31 -2.19
C ARG A 57 -18.61 -10.95 -0.89
N ARG A 58 -17.72 -11.65 -0.17
CA ARG A 58 -18.00 -12.37 1.08
C ARG A 58 -16.89 -12.07 2.09
N GLU A 59 -17.26 -11.98 3.37
CA GLU A 59 -16.33 -11.69 4.49
C GLU A 59 -15.10 -12.61 4.51
N ARG A 60 -15.28 -13.90 4.22
CA ARG A 60 -14.16 -14.86 4.16
C ARG A 60 -13.08 -14.47 3.15
N HIS A 61 -13.47 -13.89 2.03
CA HIS A 61 -12.54 -13.48 0.98
C HIS A 61 -11.83 -12.16 1.34
N VAL A 62 -12.45 -11.28 2.12
CA VAL A 62 -11.86 -10.01 2.54
C VAL A 62 -10.54 -10.21 3.26
N LYS A 63 -10.47 -11.14 4.24
CA LYS A 63 -9.23 -11.41 4.98
C LYS A 63 -8.09 -11.83 4.06
N PHE A 64 -8.36 -12.73 3.12
CA PHE A 64 -7.36 -13.18 2.16
C PHE A 64 -6.82 -12.00 1.34
N TRP A 65 -7.72 -11.17 0.79
CA TRP A 65 -7.33 -10.05 -0.05
C TRP A 65 -6.63 -8.95 0.76
N LEU A 66 -7.04 -8.67 2.00
CA LEU A 66 -6.31 -7.72 2.87
C LEU A 66 -4.88 -8.19 3.16
N ILE A 67 -4.67 -9.48 3.42
CA ILE A 67 -3.32 -10.03 3.59
C ILE A 67 -2.52 -9.93 2.29
N ALA A 68 -3.14 -10.23 1.14
CA ALA A 68 -2.49 -10.12 -0.16
C ALA A 68 -2.06 -8.67 -0.45
N ALA A 69 -2.94 -7.69 -0.20
CA ALA A 69 -2.61 -6.27 -0.34
C ALA A 69 -1.47 -5.85 0.61
N PHE A 70 -1.49 -6.32 1.85
CA PHE A 70 -0.44 -6.03 2.82
C PHE A 70 0.94 -6.55 2.35
N ILE A 71 1.00 -7.79 1.90
CA ILE A 71 2.23 -8.39 1.37
C ILE A 71 2.71 -7.62 0.13
N GLU A 72 1.78 -7.29 -0.77
CA GLU A 72 2.07 -6.56 -2.00
C GLU A 72 2.65 -5.17 -1.70
N ILE A 73 2.01 -4.39 -0.82
CA ILE A 73 2.48 -3.03 -0.48
C ILE A 73 3.88 -3.06 0.13
N ILE A 74 4.17 -4.03 1.01
CA ILE A 74 5.52 -4.19 1.57
C ILE A 74 6.52 -4.56 0.48
N ALA A 75 6.20 -5.55 -0.35
CA ALA A 75 7.08 -6.00 -1.43
C ALA A 75 7.36 -4.88 -2.43
N HIS A 76 6.32 -4.11 -2.80
CA HIS A 76 6.43 -2.96 -3.68
C HIS A 76 7.32 -1.86 -3.06
N ALA A 77 7.09 -1.50 -1.79
CA ALA A 77 7.88 -0.49 -1.09
C ALA A 77 9.36 -0.90 -0.98
N VAL A 78 9.64 -2.17 -0.64
CA VAL A 78 11.00 -2.72 -0.59
C VAL A 78 11.66 -2.66 -1.96
N LEU A 79 10.97 -3.15 -2.99
CA LEU A 79 11.49 -3.18 -4.35
C LEU A 79 11.82 -1.76 -4.85
N CYS A 80 10.91 -0.81 -4.66
CA CYS A 80 11.13 0.58 -5.03
C CYS A 80 12.26 1.23 -4.23
N ASN A 81 12.35 0.97 -2.92
CA ASN A 81 13.46 1.48 -2.11
C ASN A 81 14.82 0.96 -2.59
N LEU A 82 14.92 -0.32 -2.94
CA LEU A 82 16.16 -0.92 -3.43
C LEU A 82 16.57 -0.37 -4.81
N TYR A 83 15.61 -0.13 -5.70
CA TYR A 83 15.88 0.35 -7.05
C TYR A 83 16.09 1.86 -7.14
N LEU A 84 15.25 2.63 -6.45
CA LEU A 84 15.21 4.09 -6.57
C LEU A 84 15.88 4.79 -5.38
N GLY A 85 15.88 4.14 -4.23
CA GLY A 85 16.34 4.73 -2.97
C GLY A 85 15.21 5.23 -2.08
N TYR A 86 15.48 5.34 -0.79
CA TYR A 86 14.51 5.74 0.23
C TYR A 86 13.97 7.18 0.04
N GLY A 87 14.74 8.06 -0.63
CA GLY A 87 14.38 9.46 -0.89
C GLY A 87 13.15 9.64 -1.77
N TYR A 88 12.67 8.59 -2.44
CA TYR A 88 11.45 8.61 -3.25
C TYR A 88 10.16 8.40 -2.44
N GLY A 89 10.25 8.02 -1.15
CA GLY A 89 9.12 7.99 -0.23
C GLY A 89 8.19 6.78 -0.35
N PHE A 90 8.57 5.70 -1.04
CA PHE A 90 7.73 4.50 -1.15
C PHE A 90 7.47 3.81 0.20
N TRP A 91 8.33 3.98 1.20
CA TRP A 91 8.14 3.50 2.56
C TRP A 91 6.92 4.14 3.26
N LEU A 92 6.46 5.31 2.81
CA LEU A 92 5.27 5.98 3.35
C LEU A 92 4.00 5.13 3.20
N TYR A 93 3.88 4.32 2.14
CA TYR A 93 2.73 3.44 1.96
C TYR A 93 2.60 2.39 3.06
N VAL A 94 3.72 1.91 3.61
CA VAL A 94 3.69 0.96 4.74
C VAL A 94 3.22 1.67 6.01
N VAL A 95 3.60 2.92 6.22
CA VAL A 95 3.10 3.73 7.35
C VAL A 95 1.59 3.98 7.19
N ALA A 96 1.14 4.34 6.00
CA ALA A 96 -0.28 4.56 5.71
C ALA A 96 -1.13 3.29 5.88
N LEU A 97 -0.55 2.10 5.73
CA LEU A 97 -1.26 0.82 5.92
C LEU A 97 -1.55 0.48 7.39
N ILE A 98 -0.84 1.08 8.34
CA ILE A 98 -1.00 0.78 9.78
C ILE A 98 -2.44 0.99 10.26
N PRO A 99 -3.11 2.13 10.02
CA PRO A 99 -4.49 2.33 10.44
C PRO A 99 -5.47 1.31 9.83
N VAL A 100 -5.27 0.87 8.57
CA VAL A 100 -6.12 -0.16 7.92
C VAL A 100 -6.07 -1.47 8.70
N ILE A 101 -4.88 -1.88 9.13
CA ILE A 101 -4.70 -3.10 9.91
C ILE A 101 -5.47 -3.00 11.22
N TYR A 102 -5.40 -1.85 11.89
CA TYR A 102 -6.00 -1.65 13.20
C TYR A 102 -7.52 -1.38 13.15
N SER A 103 -8.05 -0.87 12.03
CA SER A 103 -9.49 -0.67 11.83
C SER A 103 -10.26 -1.93 11.42
N SER A 104 -9.56 -3.00 11.01
CA SER A 104 -10.22 -4.22 10.58
C SER A 104 -10.80 -5.01 11.77
N ASP A 105 -12.04 -5.53 11.66
CA ASP A 105 -12.72 -6.32 12.72
C ASP A 105 -11.96 -7.59 13.13
N SER A 106 -11.08 -8.05 12.29
CA SER A 106 -10.18 -9.18 12.62
C SER A 106 -9.25 -8.85 13.79
N TRP A 107 -9.02 -7.58 14.06
CA TRP A 107 -8.22 -7.07 15.16
C TRP A 107 -8.75 -7.49 16.53
N GLN A 108 -10.05 -7.44 16.75
CA GLN A 108 -10.66 -7.72 18.06
C GLN A 108 -10.47 -9.17 18.51
N ARG A 109 -10.18 -10.11 17.60
CA ARG A 109 -10.05 -11.54 17.88
C ARG A 109 -8.63 -12.11 17.82
N GLY A 110 -7.64 -11.29 17.45
CA GLY A 110 -6.27 -11.81 17.24
C GLY A 110 -5.18 -10.73 17.31
N VAL A 111 -5.26 -9.84 18.30
CA VAL A 111 -4.37 -8.67 18.49
C VAL A 111 -2.88 -9.01 18.35
N GLY A 112 -2.43 -10.16 18.85
CA GLY A 112 -1.01 -10.51 18.85
C GLY A 112 -0.41 -10.74 17.45
N SER A 113 -1.16 -11.35 16.53
CA SER A 113 -0.65 -11.68 15.19
C SER A 113 -0.53 -10.45 14.28
N TYR A 114 -1.42 -9.46 14.41
CA TYR A 114 -1.34 -8.23 13.63
C TYR A 114 -0.24 -7.29 14.12
N ASN A 115 0.00 -7.24 15.45
CA ASN A 115 1.16 -6.53 16.00
C ASN A 115 2.47 -7.12 15.49
N ALA A 116 2.61 -8.44 15.50
CA ALA A 116 3.80 -9.11 14.95
C ALA A 116 3.98 -8.79 13.46
N LEU A 117 2.92 -8.80 12.67
CA LEU A 117 2.95 -8.48 11.25
C LEU A 117 3.38 -7.03 11.01
N THR A 118 2.85 -6.08 11.77
CA THR A 118 3.22 -4.65 11.70
C THR A 118 4.67 -4.43 12.09
N ILE A 119 5.14 -5.09 13.15
CA ILE A 119 6.54 -5.02 13.59
C ILE A 119 7.46 -5.57 12.51
N ILE A 120 7.16 -6.75 11.97
CA ILE A 120 7.94 -7.39 10.90
C ILE A 120 8.00 -6.48 9.67
N ALA A 121 6.86 -5.91 9.24
CA ALA A 121 6.81 -4.98 8.12
C ALA A 121 7.67 -3.74 8.36
N THR A 122 7.59 -3.15 9.55
CA THR A 122 8.40 -1.99 9.93
C THR A 122 9.90 -2.33 9.89
N VAL A 123 10.30 -3.46 10.45
CA VAL A 123 11.70 -3.92 10.43
C VAL A 123 12.20 -4.12 8.99
N ILE A 124 11.41 -4.78 8.15
CA ILE A 124 11.76 -5.00 6.74
C ILE A 124 11.97 -3.66 6.01
N ILE A 125 11.06 -2.69 6.21
CA ILE A 125 11.18 -1.37 5.58
C ILE A 125 12.41 -0.61 6.09
N VAL A 126 12.66 -0.62 7.40
CA VAL A 126 13.85 0.02 7.98
C VAL A 126 15.11 -0.58 7.37
N ILE A 127 15.22 -1.91 7.32
CA ILE A 127 16.36 -2.59 6.70
C ILE A 127 16.49 -2.18 5.23
N SER A 128 15.39 -2.17 4.46
CA SER A 128 15.43 -1.79 3.04
C SER A 128 15.90 -0.35 2.84
N CYS A 129 15.54 0.59 3.74
CA CYS A 129 16.03 1.97 3.70
C CYS A 129 17.54 2.07 3.95
N PHE A 130 18.08 1.26 4.88
CA PHE A 130 19.53 1.24 5.12
C PHE A 130 20.30 0.66 3.94
N VAL A 131 19.85 -0.50 3.41
CA VAL A 131 20.47 -1.15 2.25
C VAL A 131 20.41 -0.26 1.02
N SER A 132 19.29 0.43 0.77
CA SER A 132 19.13 1.31 -0.39
C SER A 132 20.04 2.54 -0.35
N ARG A 133 20.44 2.99 0.84
CA ARG A 133 21.39 4.11 0.99
C ARG A 133 22.76 3.80 0.42
N GLU A 134 23.16 2.53 0.48
CA GLU A 134 24.47 2.07 0.01
C GLU A 134 24.46 1.67 -1.48
N SER A 135 23.31 1.20 -1.98
CA SER A 135 23.25 0.58 -3.32
C SER A 135 22.95 1.51 -4.49
N ASN A 136 22.48 2.74 -4.25
CA ASN A 136 22.14 3.81 -5.22
C ASN A 136 22.24 3.44 -6.73
N LEU A 137 21.51 2.40 -7.15
CA LEU A 137 21.60 1.84 -8.51
C LEU A 137 21.16 2.82 -9.61
N VAL A 138 20.33 3.81 -9.25
CA VAL A 138 19.69 4.71 -10.24
C VAL A 138 19.86 6.20 -9.90
N SER A 139 20.36 6.53 -8.70
CA SER A 139 20.38 7.92 -8.20
C SER A 139 21.25 8.88 -9.02
N ASN A 140 22.22 8.38 -9.78
CA ASN A 140 23.12 9.20 -10.60
C ASN A 140 22.53 9.63 -11.94
N ILE A 141 21.38 9.06 -12.35
CA ILE A 141 20.84 9.28 -13.71
C ILE A 141 19.77 10.38 -13.73
N PHE A 142 19.10 10.66 -12.61
CA PHE A 142 17.90 11.52 -12.59
C PHE A 142 17.96 12.64 -11.55
N HIS A 143 18.79 13.67 -11.77
CA HIS A 143 18.77 14.87 -10.95
C HIS A 143 17.38 15.56 -11.00
N GLY A 144 16.74 15.76 -9.81
CA GLY A 144 15.45 16.45 -9.66
C GLY A 144 14.20 15.56 -9.71
N LEU A 145 14.31 14.30 -10.11
CA LEU A 145 13.20 13.34 -10.11
C LEU A 145 12.75 12.90 -8.70
N PRO A 146 13.65 12.74 -7.71
CA PRO A 146 13.27 12.28 -6.38
C PRO A 146 12.18 13.13 -5.74
N ILE A 147 12.26 14.45 -5.86
CA ILE A 147 11.33 15.36 -5.18
C ILE A 147 9.91 15.29 -5.76
N ARG A 148 9.77 15.07 -7.07
CA ARG A 148 8.46 14.96 -7.72
C ARG A 148 7.78 13.65 -7.35
N VAL A 149 8.51 12.53 -7.44
CA VAL A 149 7.97 11.21 -7.09
C VAL A 149 7.67 11.15 -5.59
N PHE A 150 8.54 11.72 -4.74
CA PHE A 150 8.27 11.85 -3.32
C PHE A 150 6.99 12.66 -3.04
N ALA A 151 6.80 13.79 -3.70
CA ALA A 151 5.59 14.61 -3.54
C ALA A 151 4.33 13.85 -3.97
N ILE A 152 4.39 13.09 -5.07
CA ILE A 152 3.29 12.23 -5.51
C ILE A 152 2.99 11.16 -4.45
N ASN A 153 4.01 10.44 -3.99
CA ASN A 153 3.85 9.38 -2.99
C ASN A 153 3.31 9.95 -1.66
N LEU A 154 3.84 11.09 -1.21
CA LEU A 154 3.34 11.76 -0.01
C LEU A 154 1.87 12.16 -0.16
N SER A 155 1.49 12.76 -1.30
CA SER A 155 0.11 13.19 -1.57
C SER A 155 -0.85 12.00 -1.57
N MET A 156 -0.46 10.88 -2.21
CA MET A 156 -1.26 9.66 -2.25
C MET A 156 -1.40 9.02 -0.86
N CYS A 157 -0.31 8.96 -0.07
CA CYS A 157 -0.36 8.46 1.31
C CYS A 157 -1.24 9.34 2.21
N MET A 158 -1.15 10.66 2.07
CA MET A 158 -2.01 11.57 2.82
C MET A 158 -3.48 11.41 2.45
N ALA A 159 -3.80 11.26 1.16
CA ALA A 159 -5.17 10.99 0.72
C ALA A 159 -5.70 9.67 1.29
N MET A 160 -4.87 8.62 1.33
CA MET A 160 -5.21 7.34 1.95
C MET A 160 -5.48 7.49 3.45
N LEU A 161 -4.58 8.15 4.20
CA LEU A 161 -4.74 8.40 5.64
C LEU A 161 -5.99 9.23 5.98
N ILE A 162 -6.30 10.25 5.17
CA ILE A 162 -7.52 11.05 5.32
C ILE A 162 -8.75 10.16 5.12
N TYR A 163 -8.77 9.36 4.06
CA TYR A 163 -9.87 8.44 3.78
C TYR A 163 -10.10 7.45 4.94
N GLU A 164 -9.04 6.82 5.42
CA GLU A 164 -9.09 5.88 6.54
C GLU A 164 -9.55 6.54 7.85
N THR A 165 -9.06 7.76 8.11
CA THR A 165 -9.48 8.54 9.28
C THR A 165 -10.98 8.87 9.21
N MET A 166 -11.47 9.24 8.03
CA MET A 166 -12.90 9.47 7.83
C MET A 166 -13.72 8.20 8.10
N LEU A 167 -13.29 7.03 7.58
CA LEU A 167 -13.96 5.76 7.84
C LEU A 167 -13.99 5.42 9.32
N PHE A 168 -12.87 5.64 10.02
CA PHE A 168 -12.77 5.40 11.47
C PHE A 168 -13.70 6.31 12.27
N VAL A 169 -13.76 7.62 11.94
CA VAL A 169 -14.64 8.58 12.60
C VAL A 169 -16.11 8.24 12.37
N TYR A 170 -16.49 7.77 11.17
CA TYR A 170 -17.85 7.32 10.90
C TYR A 170 -18.21 6.07 11.71
N ALA A 171 -17.29 5.11 11.80
CA ALA A 171 -17.51 3.86 12.55
C ALA A 171 -17.67 4.06 14.06
N ILE A 172 -17.14 5.15 14.65
CA ILE A 172 -17.31 5.47 16.09
C ILE A 172 -18.67 6.14 16.37
N LYS A 173 -19.28 6.77 15.37
CA LYS A 173 -20.55 7.51 15.55
C LYS A 173 -21.80 6.63 15.44
N GLU A 174 -21.68 5.39 14.97
CA GLU A 174 -22.73 4.36 14.91
C GLU A 174 -22.68 3.44 16.14
#